data_75ada4381f4157cf2a9f37ba21f0d4f9
#
_entry.id   75ada4381f4157cf2a9f37ba21f0d4f9
#
_cell.length_a   1.000
_cell.length_b   1.000
_cell.length_c   1.000
_cell.angle_alpha   90.00
_cell.angle_beta   90.00
_cell.angle_gamma   90.00
#
_symmetry.space_group_name_H-M   'P 1'
#
loop_
_entity.id
_entity.type
_entity.pdbx_description
1 polymer ?
#
loop_
_entity_poly.entity_id
_entity_poly.type
_entity_poly.pdbx_seq_one_letter_code
_entity_poly.pdbx_strand_id
1 'polypeptide(L)'
;LNFDYYQLYDVDPIRTFEIKKKYKIKIISAITILNKEDVDRYKDYLKISDIILFDSKGYHRSESFDHNLLEQLPNDMNKMIAGNIQIDDIANFKNKDFIIDLSGSIENSEGKKDIKKIDKLLKLFANT
;
A
#
# COMPACT_ATOMS: atom_id res chain seq x y z
N LEU A 1 8.05 4.39 -21.75
CA LEU A 1 6.77 4.03 -21.17
C LEU A 1 6.28 5.15 -20.25
N ASN A 2 5.06 5.62 -20.49
CA ASN A 2 4.44 6.65 -19.68
C ASN A 2 3.50 6.00 -18.68
N PHE A 3 3.94 5.94 -17.43
CA PHE A 3 3.10 5.51 -16.32
C PHE A 3 2.58 6.75 -15.57
N ASP A 4 1.41 6.64 -14.97
CA ASP A 4 0.86 7.72 -14.15
C ASP A 4 1.64 7.88 -12.85
N TYR A 5 2.06 6.76 -12.25
CA TYR A 5 2.81 6.72 -11.00
C TYR A 5 3.97 5.75 -11.08
N TYR A 6 5.04 6.08 -10.35
CA TYR A 6 6.21 5.21 -10.20
C TYR A 6 6.37 4.86 -8.73
N GLN A 7 6.45 3.58 -8.42
CA GLN A 7 6.60 3.12 -7.05
C GLN A 7 8.07 2.94 -6.70
N LEU A 8 8.50 3.61 -5.63
CA LEU A 8 9.86 3.51 -5.10
C LEU A 8 9.80 2.82 -3.74
N TYR A 9 10.51 1.72 -3.61
CA TYR A 9 10.46 0.87 -2.42
C TYR A 9 11.63 1.18 -1.48
N ASP A 10 11.33 1.66 -0.27
CA ASP A 10 12.29 2.02 0.78
C ASP A 10 13.43 2.94 0.30
N VAL A 11 13.13 3.82 -0.64
CA VAL A 11 14.06 4.86 -1.07
C VAL A 11 13.98 6.02 -0.08
N ASP A 12 15.13 6.52 0.39
CA ASP A 12 15.13 7.60 1.37
C ASP A 12 14.51 8.89 0.82
N PRO A 13 14.05 9.81 1.71
CA PRO A 13 13.36 11.02 1.27
C PRO A 13 14.18 11.93 0.37
N ILE A 14 15.46 12.07 0.62
CA ILE A 14 16.33 12.93 -0.18
C ILE A 14 16.46 12.40 -1.61
N ARG A 15 16.71 11.11 -1.74
CA ARG A 15 16.80 10.46 -3.05
C ARG A 15 15.44 10.48 -3.78
N THR A 16 14.37 10.30 -3.06
CA THR A 16 13.01 10.37 -3.61
C THR A 16 12.75 11.76 -4.21
N PHE A 17 13.10 12.81 -3.48
CA PHE A 17 12.97 14.18 -3.96
C PHE A 17 13.81 14.44 -5.21
N GLU A 18 15.06 13.96 -5.25
CA GLU A 18 15.93 14.09 -6.42
C GLU A 18 15.32 13.43 -7.65
N ILE A 19 14.80 12.22 -7.51
CA ILE A 19 14.17 11.45 -8.59
C ILE A 19 12.94 12.19 -9.10
N LYS A 20 12.09 12.64 -8.21
CA LYS A 20 10.86 13.37 -8.58
C LYS A 20 11.19 14.63 -9.35
N LYS A 21 12.16 15.39 -8.89
CA LYS A 21 12.59 16.65 -9.51
C LYS A 21 13.21 16.42 -10.89
N LYS A 22 14.06 15.41 -11.00
CA LYS A 22 14.77 15.10 -12.24
C LYS A 22 13.83 14.62 -13.35
N TYR A 23 12.91 13.72 -13.02
CA TYR A 23 12.05 13.06 -14.00
C TYR A 23 10.64 13.65 -14.08
N LYS A 24 10.28 14.54 -13.17
CA LYS A 24 8.95 15.18 -13.10
C LYS A 24 7.80 14.16 -13.11
N ILE A 25 7.93 13.16 -12.26
CA ILE A 25 7.00 12.03 -12.15
C ILE A 25 6.19 12.09 -10.87
N LYS A 26 5.05 11.40 -10.86
CA LYS A 26 4.30 11.14 -9.64
C LYS A 26 4.85 9.89 -8.98
N ILE A 27 5.00 9.93 -7.66
CA ILE A 27 5.66 8.87 -6.90
C ILE A 27 4.74 8.27 -5.85
N ILE A 28 4.73 6.93 -5.80
CA ILE A 28 4.25 6.16 -4.67
C ILE A 28 5.49 5.74 -3.89
N SER A 29 5.62 6.24 -2.65
CA SER A 29 6.71 5.81 -1.77
C SER A 29 6.23 4.64 -0.93
N ALA A 30 6.80 3.47 -1.17
CA ALA A 30 6.49 2.26 -0.43
C ALA A 30 7.43 2.13 0.76
N ILE A 31 6.86 2.01 1.94
CA ILE A 31 7.59 1.91 3.22
C ILE A 31 7.32 0.55 3.82
N THR A 32 8.39 -0.20 4.14
CA THR A 32 8.27 -1.47 4.84
C THR A 32 7.94 -1.23 6.30
N ILE A 33 6.86 -1.83 6.78
CA ILE A 33 6.36 -1.65 8.14
C ILE A 33 6.58 -2.92 8.95
N LEU A 34 7.38 -2.80 10.01
CA LEU A 34 7.58 -3.84 11.00
C LEU A 34 7.02 -3.42 12.36
N ASN A 35 7.06 -2.13 12.66
CA ASN A 35 6.65 -1.58 13.95
C ASN A 35 6.10 -0.16 13.78
N LYS A 36 5.74 0.47 14.90
CA LYS A 36 5.16 1.82 14.91
C LYS A 36 6.14 2.88 14.38
N GLU A 37 7.41 2.76 14.67
CA GLU A 37 8.43 3.71 14.22
C GLU A 37 8.52 3.73 12.69
N ASP A 38 8.33 2.58 12.06
CA ASP A 38 8.30 2.51 10.60
C ASP A 38 7.09 3.27 10.02
N VAL A 39 5.94 3.20 10.68
CA VAL A 39 4.76 3.97 10.26
C VAL A 39 5.06 5.46 10.32
N ASP A 40 5.69 5.93 11.38
CA ASP A 40 6.00 7.35 11.58
C ASP A 40 6.92 7.94 10.51
N ARG A 41 7.62 7.10 9.76
CA ARG A 41 8.43 7.53 8.62
C ARG A 41 7.62 8.24 7.53
N TYR A 42 6.31 8.07 7.50
CA TYR A 42 5.47 8.73 6.51
C TYR A 42 5.64 10.25 6.51
N LYS A 43 5.95 10.84 7.66
CA LYS A 43 6.10 12.28 7.80
C LYS A 43 7.19 12.86 6.91
N ASP A 44 8.25 12.09 6.67
CA ASP A 44 9.37 12.51 5.84
C ASP A 44 9.04 12.50 4.35
N TYR A 45 7.97 11.81 3.97
CA TYR A 45 7.55 11.66 2.57
C TYR A 45 6.32 12.50 2.20
N LEU A 46 5.61 13.08 3.16
CA LEU A 46 4.33 13.75 2.93
C LEU A 46 4.36 14.85 1.87
N LYS A 47 5.46 15.62 1.80
CA LYS A 47 5.58 16.74 0.87
C LYS A 47 6.24 16.33 -0.45
N ILE A 48 6.75 15.13 -0.53
CA ILE A 48 7.54 14.66 -1.68
C ILE A 48 6.74 13.67 -2.51
N SER A 49 6.07 12.75 -1.83
CA SER A 49 5.36 11.64 -2.46
C SER A 49 3.90 11.97 -2.69
N ASP A 50 3.35 11.51 -3.81
CA ASP A 50 1.94 11.69 -4.12
C ASP A 50 1.06 10.70 -3.37
N ILE A 51 1.56 9.48 -3.16
CA ILE A 51 0.91 8.43 -2.39
C ILE A 51 1.96 7.75 -1.51
N ILE A 52 1.59 7.37 -0.29
CA ILE A 52 2.44 6.57 0.58
C ILE A 52 1.81 5.18 0.72
N LEU A 53 2.60 4.15 0.43
CA LEU A 53 2.21 2.75 0.52
C LEU A 53 2.84 2.14 1.78
N PHE A 54 2.01 1.58 2.62
CA PHE A 54 2.43 0.86 3.83
C PHE A 54 2.38 -0.63 3.55
N ASP A 55 3.54 -1.30 3.57
CA ASP A 55 3.69 -2.70 3.20
C ASP A 55 4.29 -3.50 4.35
N SER A 56 3.74 -4.65 4.63
CA SER A 56 4.23 -5.52 5.68
C SER A 56 5.57 -6.15 5.37
N LYS A 57 6.05 -6.25 4.10
CA LYS A 57 7.32 -6.60 3.84
C LYS A 57 7.87 -7.49 2.83
N GLY A 58 8.85 -7.26 2.35
CA GLY A 58 9.88 -7.71 1.85
C GLY A 58 9.93 -8.94 0.99
N TYR A 59 11.00 -9.38 0.71
CA TYR A 59 11.50 -10.34 -0.24
C TYR A 59 11.06 -11.79 -0.04
N HIS A 60 10.45 -12.10 1.07
CA HIS A 60 9.99 -13.45 1.39
C HIS A 60 8.51 -13.38 1.72
N ARG A 61 7.89 -14.40 2.24
CA ARG A 61 6.49 -14.37 2.62
C ARG A 61 6.18 -13.09 3.38
N SER A 62 5.38 -12.23 2.75
CA SER A 62 4.88 -11.07 3.46
C SER A 62 3.93 -11.54 4.55
N GLU A 63 4.27 -11.22 5.78
CA GLU A 63 3.37 -11.36 6.92
C GLU A 63 2.62 -10.05 7.07
N SER A 64 1.37 -10.11 7.46
CA SER A 64 0.61 -8.92 7.81
C SER A 64 1.24 -8.23 9.00
N PHE A 65 1.37 -6.91 8.95
CA PHE A 65 1.64 -6.14 10.15
C PHE A 65 0.32 -5.79 10.85
N ASP A 66 0.40 -5.30 12.09
CA ASP A 66 -0.78 -4.87 12.83
C ASP A 66 -1.36 -3.60 12.19
N HIS A 67 -2.50 -3.73 11.52
CA HIS A 67 -3.16 -2.62 10.82
C HIS A 67 -3.64 -1.51 11.77
N ASN A 68 -3.76 -1.78 13.07
CA ASN A 68 -4.09 -0.76 14.05
C ASN A 68 -3.00 0.31 14.15
N LEU A 69 -1.77 0.01 13.73
CA LEU A 69 -0.70 0.99 13.67
C LEU A 69 -1.01 2.14 12.71
N LEU A 70 -1.93 1.94 11.78
CA LEU A 70 -2.31 2.94 10.78
C LEU A 70 -3.45 3.87 11.23
N GLU A 71 -4.03 3.65 12.40
CA GLU A 71 -5.18 4.44 12.87
C GLU A 71 -4.85 5.91 13.11
N GLN A 72 -3.59 6.21 13.39
CA GLN A 72 -3.14 7.57 13.67
C GLN A 72 -2.80 8.39 12.43
N LEU A 73 -2.92 7.80 11.25
CA LEU A 73 -2.60 8.51 10.02
C LEU A 73 -3.63 9.58 9.69
N PRO A 74 -3.21 10.72 9.13
CA PRO A 74 -4.14 11.76 8.68
C PRO A 74 -5.14 11.23 7.65
N ASN A 75 -6.39 11.66 7.75
CA ASN A 75 -7.44 11.24 6.82
C ASN A 75 -7.27 11.85 5.42
N ASP A 76 -6.60 12.98 5.34
CA ASP A 76 -6.44 13.74 4.09
C ASP A 76 -5.23 13.33 3.25
N MET A 77 -4.41 12.39 3.73
CA MET A 77 -3.29 11.92 2.93
C MET A 77 -3.71 10.76 2.02
N ASN A 78 -3.15 10.73 0.82
CA ASN A 78 -3.33 9.62 -0.10
C ASN A 78 -2.46 8.44 0.35
N LYS A 79 -3.10 7.35 0.71
CA LYS A 79 -2.42 6.20 1.31
C LYS A 79 -2.90 4.88 0.72
N MET A 80 -1.94 3.98 0.56
CA MET A 80 -2.18 2.61 0.11
C MET A 80 -1.72 1.63 1.19
N ILE A 81 -2.31 0.47 1.19
CA ILE A 81 -1.90 -0.64 2.06
C ILE A 81 -1.68 -1.89 1.23
N ALA A 82 -0.61 -2.61 1.53
CA ALA A 82 -0.24 -3.84 0.85
C ALA A 82 0.40 -4.82 1.84
N GLY A 83 0.73 -5.98 1.36
CA GLY A 83 1.42 -7.00 2.14
C GLY A 83 0.46 -7.96 2.82
N ASN A 84 0.20 -9.08 2.18
CA ASN A 84 -0.62 -10.17 2.70
C ASN A 84 -1.99 -9.73 3.23
N ILE A 85 -2.61 -8.77 2.54
CA ILE A 85 -3.97 -8.33 2.84
C ILE A 85 -4.92 -9.44 2.40
N GLN A 86 -5.71 -9.95 3.33
CA GLN A 86 -6.71 -10.97 3.04
C GLN A 86 -8.06 -10.33 2.70
N ILE A 87 -8.87 -11.06 1.97
CA ILE A 87 -10.22 -10.56 1.61
C ILE A 87 -11.02 -10.21 2.87
N ASP A 88 -10.85 -10.98 3.94
CA ASP A 88 -11.55 -10.75 5.20
C ASP A 88 -11.09 -9.47 5.93
N ASP A 89 -9.89 -8.97 5.62
CA ASP A 89 -9.38 -7.72 6.18
C ASP A 89 -10.04 -6.49 5.56
N ILE A 90 -10.66 -6.63 4.39
CA ILE A 90 -11.25 -5.52 3.62
C ILE A 90 -12.25 -4.73 4.46
N ALA A 91 -13.05 -5.43 5.27
CA ALA A 91 -14.04 -4.78 6.12
C ALA A 91 -13.41 -3.75 7.07
N ASN A 92 -12.17 -3.98 7.50
CA ASN A 92 -11.46 -3.09 8.40
C ASN A 92 -11.05 -1.78 7.73
N PHE A 93 -10.98 -1.76 6.39
CA PHE A 93 -10.57 -0.59 5.61
C PHE A 93 -11.73 0.09 4.87
N LYS A 94 -12.92 -0.49 4.93
CA LYS A 94 -14.07 -0.08 4.13
C LYS A 94 -14.48 1.39 4.30
N ASN A 95 -14.37 1.92 5.53
CA ASN A 95 -14.71 3.30 5.85
C ASN A 95 -13.48 4.18 6.05
N LYS A 96 -12.32 3.71 5.61
CA LYS A 96 -11.06 4.44 5.69
C LYS A 96 -10.58 4.69 4.26
N ASP A 97 -10.04 5.85 4.00
CA ASP A 97 -9.61 6.25 2.65
C ASP A 97 -8.28 5.59 2.27
N PHE A 98 -8.28 4.26 2.20
CA PHE A 98 -7.13 3.49 1.75
C PHE A 98 -7.35 2.94 0.34
N ILE A 99 -6.31 3.03 -0.48
CA ILE A 99 -6.19 2.23 -1.67
C ILE A 99 -5.60 0.89 -1.23
N ILE A 100 -6.23 -0.21 -1.62
CA ILE A 100 -5.81 -1.54 -1.18
C ILE A 100 -5.13 -2.27 -2.34
N ASP A 101 -3.89 -2.69 -2.12
CA ASP A 101 -3.13 -3.48 -3.07
C ASP A 101 -3.20 -4.96 -2.69
N LEU A 102 -3.84 -5.74 -3.53
CA LEU A 102 -4.04 -7.17 -3.33
C LEU A 102 -3.35 -7.96 -4.42
N SER A 103 -2.63 -9.01 -4.05
CA SER A 103 -2.03 -9.91 -5.03
C SER A 103 -2.21 -11.37 -4.64
N GLY A 104 -1.57 -11.84 -3.59
CA GLY A 104 -1.61 -13.25 -3.19
C GLY A 104 -2.98 -13.72 -2.72
N SER A 105 -3.74 -12.85 -2.05
CA SER A 105 -5.05 -13.22 -1.49
C SER A 105 -6.13 -13.51 -2.55
N ILE A 106 -5.89 -13.11 -3.80
CA ILE A 106 -6.79 -13.40 -4.93
C ILE A 106 -6.18 -14.43 -5.87
N GLU A 107 -5.15 -15.13 -5.43
CA GLU A 107 -4.52 -16.21 -6.19
C GLU A 107 -4.94 -17.57 -5.65
N ASN A 108 -4.90 -18.59 -6.52
CA ASN A 108 -5.09 -19.97 -6.13
C ASN A 108 -3.76 -20.58 -5.64
N SER A 109 -3.76 -21.87 -5.30
CA SER A 109 -2.57 -22.57 -4.82
C SER A 109 -1.42 -22.62 -5.83
N GLU A 110 -1.70 -22.38 -7.11
CA GLU A 110 -0.70 -22.36 -8.17
C GLU A 110 -0.18 -20.95 -8.48
N GLY A 111 -0.61 -19.94 -7.73
CA GLY A 111 -0.22 -18.56 -7.96
C GLY A 111 -0.97 -17.86 -9.08
N LYS A 112 -2.02 -18.48 -9.61
CA LYS A 112 -2.86 -17.88 -10.65
C LYS A 112 -4.03 -17.12 -10.02
N LYS A 113 -4.43 -16.01 -10.63
CA LYS A 113 -5.56 -15.23 -10.14
C LYS A 113 -6.83 -16.08 -10.16
N ASP A 114 -7.56 -16.10 -9.06
CA ASP A 114 -8.77 -16.90 -8.87
C ASP A 114 -10.00 -16.03 -9.06
N ILE A 115 -10.78 -16.32 -10.09
CA ILE A 115 -11.97 -15.55 -10.45
C ILE A 115 -13.00 -15.52 -9.30
N LYS A 116 -13.15 -16.63 -8.57
CA LYS A 116 -14.08 -16.69 -7.45
C LYS A 116 -13.67 -15.76 -6.31
N LYS A 117 -12.38 -15.69 -6.02
CA LYS A 117 -11.85 -14.78 -5.00
C LYS A 117 -12.00 -13.33 -5.42
N ILE A 118 -11.74 -13.02 -6.67
CA ILE A 118 -11.93 -11.67 -7.23
C ILE A 118 -13.40 -11.27 -7.16
N ASP A 119 -14.31 -12.16 -7.53
CA ASP A 119 -15.74 -11.90 -7.49
C ASP A 119 -16.22 -11.63 -6.06
N LYS A 120 -15.75 -12.40 -5.09
CA LYS A 120 -16.03 -12.18 -3.67
C LYS A 120 -15.57 -10.81 -3.22
N LEU A 121 -14.37 -10.42 -3.61
CA LEU A 121 -13.78 -9.12 -3.29
C LEU A 121 -14.63 -7.98 -3.85
N LEU A 122 -14.99 -8.05 -5.13
CA LEU A 122 -15.78 -7.01 -5.78
C LEU A 122 -17.16 -6.86 -5.14
N LYS A 123 -17.77 -7.95 -4.71
CA LYS A 123 -19.06 -7.91 -4.00
C LYS A 123 -18.95 -7.22 -2.65
N LEU A 124 -17.83 -7.38 -1.94
CA LEU A 124 -17.60 -6.69 -0.67
C LEU A 124 -17.55 -5.17 -0.87
N PHE A 125 -16.95 -4.69 -1.96
CA PHE A 125 -16.93 -3.27 -2.26
C PHE A 125 -18.28 -2.74 -2.75
N ALA A 126 -19.01 -3.53 -3.52
CA ALA A 126 -20.32 -3.12 -4.07
C ALA A 126 -21.37 -2.92 -2.99
N ASN A 127 -21.24 -3.56 -1.83
CA ASN A 127 -22.18 -3.47 -0.72
C ASN A 127 -21.84 -2.34 0.28
N THR A 128 -21.04 -1.39 -0.15
CA THR A 128 -20.72 -0.22 0.67
C THR A 128 -21.72 0.91 0.50
#